data_f4547b24eef0527ebeae461350a3e218
#
_entry.id   f4547b24eef0527ebeae461350a3e218
#
_cell.length_a   1.000
_cell.length_b   1.000
_cell.length_c   1.000
_cell.angle_alpha   90.00
_cell.angle_beta   90.00
_cell.angle_gamma   90.00
#
_symmetry.space_group_name_H-M   'P 1'
#
loop_
_entity.id
_entity.type
_entity.pdbx_description
1 polymer ?
#
loop_
_entity_poly.entity_id
_entity_poly.type
_entity_poly.pdbx_seq_one_letter_code
_entity_poly.pdbx_strand_id
1 'polypeptide(L)'
;MIIAGEEKDMVPTIVDNYEKLGLDALVTLGGGGTAKNAYKLAKAGLNVLHLPKTIDNDIVGTDDSFGFSTALEIATEAIDRLHSTAHSHHRIILAEIMGHRAGWLALGSGIAGGADVILLPEVPYKVDSIVEAVERRRKQGLNFSVIAVAEGARDEADSAAMAGAQALVDASKTPETKAAAKKAKKDLEHSMRDNTLKLATQLEEATGLESRVSILGYVQRGGIPCAHDRLLATRLGTMGAKLVDDGEFGVMVAAKGGDTMTVPLKEVAGKVKYVPSNHPWVEAAREVGTGLGD
;
A
#
# COMPACT_ATOMS: atom_id res chain seq x y z
N MET A 1 15.40 -11.60 11.50
CA MET A 1 14.84 -10.85 12.65
C MET A 1 15.95 -10.07 13.29
N ILE A 2 15.73 -8.84 13.77
CA ILE A 2 16.76 -8.09 14.50
C ILE A 2 16.58 -8.41 16.00
N ILE A 3 17.59 -8.98 16.62
CA ILE A 3 17.64 -9.31 18.07
C ILE A 3 18.90 -8.66 18.63
N ALA A 4 18.74 -7.79 19.62
CA ALA A 4 19.84 -7.02 20.23
C ALA A 4 20.70 -6.26 19.20
N GLY A 5 20.10 -5.74 18.14
CA GLY A 5 20.78 -4.99 17.07
C GLY A 5 21.42 -5.84 15.97
N GLU A 6 21.43 -7.17 16.09
CA GLU A 6 21.95 -8.10 15.08
C GLU A 6 20.83 -8.76 14.27
N GLU A 7 21.03 -8.89 12.97
CA GLU A 7 20.11 -9.66 12.10
C GLU A 7 20.38 -11.16 12.27
N LYS A 8 19.41 -11.89 12.85
CA LYS A 8 19.48 -13.33 13.03
C LYS A 8 18.50 -14.05 12.12
N ASP A 9 18.96 -15.13 11.48
CA ASP A 9 18.07 -16.06 10.81
C ASP A 9 17.36 -16.93 11.86
N MET A 10 16.04 -16.75 11.97
CA MET A 10 15.22 -17.47 12.94
C MET A 10 14.52 -18.69 12.34
N VAL A 11 14.73 -18.99 11.06
CA VAL A 11 14.11 -20.16 10.42
C VAL A 11 14.43 -21.45 11.15
N PRO A 12 15.70 -21.76 11.50
CA PRO A 12 16.00 -22.99 12.24
C PRO A 12 15.28 -23.07 13.60
N THR A 13 15.22 -21.95 14.34
CA THR A 13 14.53 -21.90 15.64
C THR A 13 13.02 -22.12 15.49
N ILE A 14 12.41 -21.58 14.41
CA ILE A 14 10.98 -21.78 14.15
C ILE A 14 10.69 -23.23 13.78
N VAL A 15 11.52 -23.86 12.96
CA VAL A 15 11.41 -25.28 12.60
C VAL A 15 11.51 -26.16 13.85
N ASP A 16 12.50 -25.96 14.69
CA ASP A 16 12.69 -26.69 15.93
C ASP A 16 11.49 -26.53 16.90
N ASN A 17 10.94 -25.33 17.01
CA ASN A 17 9.76 -25.09 17.82
C ASN A 17 8.49 -25.72 17.23
N TYR A 18 8.34 -25.71 15.91
CA TYR A 18 7.23 -26.37 15.21
C TYR A 18 7.20 -27.87 15.52
N GLU A 19 8.35 -28.53 15.41
CA GLU A 19 8.50 -29.94 15.74
C GLU A 19 8.27 -30.24 17.24
N LYS A 20 8.87 -29.44 18.14
CA LYS A 20 8.69 -29.61 19.61
C LYS A 20 7.26 -29.41 20.07
N LEU A 21 6.50 -28.55 19.40
CA LEU A 21 5.09 -28.30 19.71
C LEU A 21 4.16 -29.36 19.07
N GLY A 22 4.69 -30.24 18.22
CA GLY A 22 3.90 -31.27 17.52
C GLY A 22 2.85 -30.66 16.60
N LEU A 23 3.19 -29.57 15.90
CA LEU A 23 2.24 -28.91 15.00
C LEU A 23 2.18 -29.63 13.67
N ASP A 24 0.98 -29.85 13.13
CA ASP A 24 0.75 -30.47 11.80
C ASP A 24 0.84 -29.44 10.68
N ALA A 25 0.45 -28.20 10.95
CA ALA A 25 0.43 -27.11 9.98
C ALA A 25 0.67 -25.74 10.64
N LEU A 26 1.12 -24.76 9.85
CA LEU A 26 1.24 -23.37 10.22
C LEU A 26 0.42 -22.49 9.27
N VAL A 27 -0.63 -21.86 9.77
CA VAL A 27 -1.40 -20.87 9.02
C VAL A 27 -0.88 -19.48 9.35
N THR A 28 -0.38 -18.77 8.34
CA THR A 28 0.16 -17.42 8.47
C THR A 28 -0.83 -16.39 7.92
N LEU A 29 -1.11 -15.35 8.70
CA LEU A 29 -1.98 -14.24 8.30
C LEU A 29 -1.16 -12.95 8.22
N GLY A 30 -1.13 -12.29 7.06
CA GLY A 30 -0.37 -11.05 6.92
C GLY A 30 -0.20 -10.56 5.49
N GLY A 31 0.57 -9.49 5.35
CA GLY A 31 0.93 -8.88 4.06
C GLY A 31 2.12 -9.55 3.37
N GLY A 32 2.67 -8.90 2.35
CA GLY A 32 3.76 -9.41 1.52
C GLY A 32 5.02 -9.84 2.31
N GLY A 33 5.34 -9.15 3.42
CA GLY A 33 6.43 -9.53 4.31
C GLY A 33 6.19 -10.88 5.00
N THR A 34 4.95 -11.13 5.45
CA THR A 34 4.54 -12.41 6.06
C THR A 34 4.53 -13.51 5.01
N ALA A 35 4.00 -13.26 3.80
CA ALA A 35 4.02 -14.22 2.69
C ALA A 35 5.45 -14.65 2.32
N LYS A 36 6.41 -13.70 2.32
CA LYS A 36 7.82 -13.99 2.10
C LYS A 36 8.42 -14.89 3.18
N ASN A 37 8.06 -14.67 4.45
CA ASN A 37 8.51 -15.53 5.55
C ASN A 37 7.81 -16.91 5.49
N ALA A 38 6.50 -16.96 5.20
CA ALA A 38 5.78 -18.20 4.96
C ALA A 38 6.46 -19.07 3.89
N TYR A 39 6.87 -18.47 2.77
CA TYR A 39 7.61 -19.18 1.74
C TYR A 39 8.97 -19.71 2.20
N LYS A 40 9.71 -18.95 3.03
CA LYS A 40 10.97 -19.44 3.61
C LYS A 40 10.76 -20.67 4.51
N LEU A 41 9.71 -20.65 5.33
CA LEU A 41 9.36 -21.75 6.21
C LEU A 41 8.89 -22.98 5.42
N ALA A 42 8.07 -22.80 4.38
CA ALA A 42 7.70 -23.88 3.48
C ALA A 42 8.92 -24.51 2.79
N LYS A 43 9.90 -23.69 2.36
CA LYS A 43 11.18 -24.21 1.82
C LYS A 43 12.02 -24.97 2.86
N ALA A 44 11.84 -24.68 4.13
CA ALA A 44 12.50 -25.39 5.23
C ALA A 44 11.75 -26.68 5.64
N GLY A 45 10.68 -27.05 4.91
CA GLY A 45 9.96 -28.31 5.11
C GLY A 45 8.71 -28.22 5.97
N LEU A 46 8.30 -27.01 6.42
CA LEU A 46 7.07 -26.86 7.19
C LEU A 46 5.83 -26.89 6.27
N ASN A 47 4.74 -27.46 6.78
CA ASN A 47 3.42 -27.37 6.20
C ASN A 47 2.83 -25.99 6.44
N VAL A 48 2.95 -25.09 5.45
CA VAL A 48 2.54 -23.68 5.60
C VAL A 48 1.43 -23.31 4.65
N LEU A 49 0.39 -22.67 5.18
CA LEU A 49 -0.67 -22.00 4.43
C LEU A 49 -0.61 -20.50 4.72
N HIS A 50 -0.95 -19.65 3.74
CA HIS A 50 -1.00 -18.20 3.91
C HIS A 50 -2.36 -17.62 3.59
N LEU A 51 -2.82 -16.66 4.44
CA LEU A 51 -4.02 -15.87 4.21
C LEU A 51 -3.64 -14.39 4.08
N PRO A 52 -4.11 -13.69 3.00
CA PRO A 52 -3.68 -12.33 2.70
C PRO A 52 -4.39 -11.30 3.60
N LYS A 53 -3.72 -10.85 4.66
CA LYS A 53 -4.22 -9.83 5.60
C LYS A 53 -3.34 -8.58 5.55
N THR A 54 -3.82 -7.55 4.84
CA THR A 54 -3.20 -6.21 4.83
C THR A 54 -4.23 -5.17 4.42
N ILE A 55 -4.03 -3.92 4.84
CA ILE A 55 -4.82 -2.79 4.37
C ILE A 55 -4.34 -2.28 3.00
N ASP A 56 -3.12 -2.62 2.59
CA ASP A 56 -2.45 -2.05 1.41
C ASP A 56 -2.95 -2.63 0.08
N ASN A 57 -3.61 -3.79 0.12
CA ASN A 57 -4.08 -4.56 -1.05
C ASN A 57 -2.97 -4.84 -2.10
N ASP A 58 -1.73 -4.98 -1.64
CA ASP A 58 -0.51 -5.04 -2.44
C ASP A 58 0.00 -6.47 -2.71
N ILE A 59 -0.80 -7.51 -2.38
CA ILE A 59 -0.40 -8.91 -2.53
C ILE A 59 -0.78 -9.41 -3.92
N VAL A 60 0.21 -9.88 -4.68
CA VAL A 60 -0.02 -10.49 -6.01
C VAL A 60 -0.84 -11.78 -5.88
N GLY A 61 -1.68 -12.03 -6.91
CA GLY A 61 -2.43 -13.28 -7.02
C GLY A 61 -3.79 -13.26 -6.31
N THR A 62 -4.11 -12.21 -5.55
CA THR A 62 -5.45 -12.01 -4.98
C THR A 62 -6.03 -10.68 -5.43
N ASP A 63 -7.34 -10.64 -5.66
CA ASP A 63 -8.03 -9.38 -5.99
C ASP A 63 -8.11 -8.49 -4.74
N ASP A 64 -8.48 -9.09 -3.59
CA ASP A 64 -8.61 -8.38 -2.32
C ASP A 64 -7.82 -9.07 -1.20
N SER A 65 -7.33 -8.25 -0.27
CA SER A 65 -6.84 -8.67 1.04
C SER A 65 -7.79 -8.21 2.13
N PHE A 66 -8.07 -9.06 3.13
CA PHE A 66 -8.95 -8.64 4.21
C PHE A 66 -8.24 -7.63 5.13
N GLY A 67 -8.95 -6.55 5.39
CA GLY A 67 -8.47 -5.32 6.02
C GLY A 67 -8.46 -4.12 5.07
N PHE A 68 -8.38 -4.35 3.75
CA PHE A 68 -8.37 -3.27 2.75
C PHE A 68 -9.67 -2.48 2.73
N SER A 69 -10.82 -3.14 2.64
CA SER A 69 -12.12 -2.45 2.55
C SER A 69 -12.44 -1.65 3.80
N THR A 70 -12.09 -2.16 4.98
CA THR A 70 -12.25 -1.41 6.24
C THR A 70 -11.37 -0.14 6.25
N ALA A 71 -10.11 -0.24 5.85
CA ALA A 71 -9.23 0.90 5.79
C ALA A 71 -9.66 1.90 4.71
N LEU A 72 -10.22 1.42 3.60
CA LEU A 72 -10.78 2.23 2.53
C LEU A 72 -11.97 3.07 3.04
N GLU A 73 -12.89 2.47 3.80
CA GLU A 73 -14.02 3.19 4.42
C GLU A 73 -13.52 4.26 5.39
N ILE A 74 -12.54 3.95 6.25
CA ILE A 74 -11.97 4.90 7.21
C ILE A 74 -11.29 6.07 6.49
N ALA A 75 -10.53 5.80 5.44
CA ALA A 75 -9.85 6.85 4.66
C ALA A 75 -10.86 7.71 3.90
N THR A 76 -11.92 7.12 3.35
CA THR A 76 -13.02 7.82 2.68
C THR A 76 -13.75 8.74 3.65
N GLU A 77 -14.13 8.24 4.84
CA GLU A 77 -14.76 9.06 5.89
C GLU A 77 -13.87 10.24 6.31
N ALA A 78 -12.56 10.02 6.41
CA ALA A 78 -11.63 11.10 6.72
C ALA A 78 -11.61 12.18 5.64
N ILE A 79 -11.60 11.80 4.35
CA ILE A 79 -11.68 12.74 3.21
C ILE A 79 -13.00 13.51 3.27
N ASP A 80 -14.13 12.84 3.47
CA ASP A 80 -15.46 13.47 3.59
C ASP A 80 -15.49 14.56 4.66
N ARG A 81 -14.88 14.30 5.81
CA ARG A 81 -14.76 15.27 6.92
C ARG A 81 -13.91 16.47 6.56
N LEU A 82 -12.91 16.32 5.68
CA LEU A 82 -12.02 17.38 5.25
C LEU A 82 -12.66 18.34 4.25
N HIS A 83 -13.67 17.91 3.47
CA HIS A 83 -14.35 18.75 2.49
C HIS A 83 -14.99 20.01 3.13
N SER A 84 -15.63 19.87 4.27
CA SER A 84 -16.31 21.02 4.92
C SER A 84 -15.31 22.10 5.35
N THR A 85 -14.17 21.72 5.90
CA THR A 85 -13.14 22.69 6.31
C THR A 85 -12.37 23.25 5.11
N ALA A 86 -12.11 22.44 4.07
CA ALA A 86 -11.50 22.92 2.82
C ALA A 86 -12.36 24.00 2.18
N HIS A 87 -13.66 23.74 2.06
CA HIS A 87 -14.64 24.67 1.47
C HIS A 87 -14.81 25.95 2.30
N SER A 88 -15.02 25.84 3.61
CA SER A 88 -15.31 27.00 4.47
C SER A 88 -14.11 27.96 4.61
N HIS A 89 -12.90 27.45 4.49
CA HIS A 89 -11.66 28.23 4.63
C HIS A 89 -10.96 28.52 3.29
N HIS A 90 -11.50 28.05 2.16
CA HIS A 90 -10.91 28.20 0.83
C HIS A 90 -9.46 27.71 0.76
N ARG A 91 -9.22 26.46 1.20
CA ARG A 91 -7.90 25.89 1.36
C ARG A 91 -7.67 24.71 0.38
N ILE A 92 -6.40 24.43 0.17
CA ILE A 92 -5.97 23.12 -0.34
C ILE A 92 -5.71 22.22 0.87
N ILE A 93 -6.35 21.07 0.94
CA ILE A 93 -6.10 20.07 1.96
C ILE A 93 -5.51 18.81 1.33
N LEU A 94 -4.32 18.43 1.76
CA LEU A 94 -3.67 17.19 1.38
C LEU A 94 -3.95 16.14 2.45
N ALA A 95 -4.65 15.08 2.10
CA ALA A 95 -4.87 13.92 2.97
C ALA A 95 -3.82 12.84 2.64
N GLU A 96 -2.87 12.62 3.54
CA GLU A 96 -1.88 11.55 3.37
C GLU A 96 -2.45 10.22 3.82
N ILE A 97 -2.42 9.25 2.92
CA ILE A 97 -3.06 7.94 3.03
C ILE A 97 -2.00 6.85 2.99
N MET A 98 -2.11 5.86 3.88
CA MET A 98 -1.24 4.68 3.89
C MET A 98 -1.40 3.85 2.60
N GLY A 99 -0.54 2.88 2.41
CA GLY A 99 -0.53 1.99 1.25
C GLY A 99 0.87 1.53 0.89
N HIS A 100 1.87 1.98 1.66
CA HIS A 100 3.29 1.64 1.51
C HIS A 100 3.80 1.94 0.10
N ARG A 101 3.86 0.93 -0.79
CA ARG A 101 4.41 1.06 -2.16
C ARG A 101 3.36 1.01 -3.25
N ALA A 102 2.11 0.79 -2.89
CA ALA A 102 1.00 0.66 -3.82
C ALA A 102 -0.09 1.68 -3.50
N GLY A 103 -0.65 2.30 -4.54
CA GLY A 103 -1.61 3.38 -4.42
C GLY A 103 -3.06 2.94 -4.26
N TRP A 104 -3.35 1.66 -4.02
CA TRP A 104 -4.72 1.13 -3.98
C TRP A 104 -5.62 1.86 -2.99
N LEU A 105 -5.12 2.10 -1.77
CA LEU A 105 -5.90 2.72 -0.72
C LEU A 105 -6.18 4.20 -1.03
N ALA A 106 -5.15 4.94 -1.49
CA ALA A 106 -5.29 6.33 -1.88
C ALA A 106 -6.18 6.50 -3.12
N LEU A 107 -6.05 5.63 -4.13
CA LEU A 107 -6.89 5.65 -5.32
C LEU A 107 -8.36 5.41 -4.96
N GLY A 108 -8.64 4.33 -4.25
CA GLY A 108 -10.01 3.98 -3.89
C GLY A 108 -10.67 5.02 -3.00
N SER A 109 -10.00 5.46 -1.92
CA SER A 109 -10.55 6.45 -1.00
C SER A 109 -10.61 7.85 -1.61
N GLY A 110 -9.68 8.20 -2.49
CA GLY A 110 -9.69 9.46 -3.21
C GLY A 110 -10.87 9.55 -4.17
N ILE A 111 -11.18 8.49 -4.92
CA ILE A 111 -12.36 8.43 -5.78
C ILE A 111 -13.64 8.47 -4.94
N ALA A 112 -13.74 7.59 -3.94
CA ALA A 112 -14.94 7.46 -3.12
C ALA A 112 -15.24 8.72 -2.31
N GLY A 113 -14.21 9.39 -1.79
CA GLY A 113 -14.31 10.64 -1.02
C GLY A 113 -14.31 11.91 -1.88
N GLY A 114 -14.30 11.79 -3.22
CA GLY A 114 -14.38 12.95 -4.12
C GLY A 114 -13.16 13.86 -4.08
N ALA A 115 -11.96 13.31 -3.95
CA ALA A 115 -10.72 14.08 -4.05
C ALA A 115 -10.55 14.64 -5.47
N ASP A 116 -10.05 15.87 -5.56
CA ASP A 116 -9.85 16.59 -6.82
C ASP A 116 -8.58 16.16 -7.55
N VAL A 117 -7.59 15.72 -6.76
CA VAL A 117 -6.34 15.13 -7.24
C VAL A 117 -6.00 13.91 -6.39
N ILE A 118 -5.50 12.85 -7.01
CA ILE A 118 -5.03 11.63 -6.34
C ILE A 118 -3.61 11.36 -6.79
N LEU A 119 -2.67 11.32 -5.84
CA LEU A 119 -1.26 11.07 -6.13
C LEU A 119 -0.88 9.66 -5.70
N LEU A 120 -0.32 8.89 -6.64
CA LEU A 120 -0.02 7.47 -6.48
C LEU A 120 1.50 7.21 -6.58
N PRO A 121 2.03 6.20 -5.91
CA PRO A 121 3.45 5.80 -6.08
C PRO A 121 3.78 5.35 -7.49
N GLU A 122 2.78 4.83 -8.22
CA GLU A 122 2.88 4.30 -9.58
C GLU A 122 2.93 5.39 -10.67
N VAL A 123 2.46 6.60 -10.33
CA VAL A 123 2.39 7.74 -11.24
C VAL A 123 3.21 8.89 -10.66
N PRO A 124 4.47 9.09 -11.09
CA PRO A 124 5.26 10.22 -10.65
C PRO A 124 4.58 11.54 -11.00
N TYR A 125 4.42 12.43 -10.00
CA TYR A 125 3.68 13.66 -10.20
C TYR A 125 4.58 14.85 -10.56
N LYS A 126 3.98 15.83 -11.23
CA LYS A 126 4.51 17.17 -11.45
C LYS A 126 3.71 18.17 -10.63
N VAL A 127 4.40 19.03 -9.90
CA VAL A 127 3.73 20.09 -9.11
C VAL A 127 2.88 20.99 -10.02
N ASP A 128 3.40 21.32 -11.22
CA ASP A 128 2.68 22.17 -12.18
C ASP A 128 1.34 21.54 -12.61
N SER A 129 1.28 20.23 -12.85
CA SER A 129 0.03 19.55 -13.20
C SER A 129 -1.02 19.61 -12.07
N ILE A 130 -0.55 19.53 -10.80
CA ILE A 130 -1.44 19.70 -9.64
C ILE A 130 -1.93 21.15 -9.55
N VAL A 131 -1.05 22.13 -9.74
CA VAL A 131 -1.38 23.55 -9.79
C VAL A 131 -2.42 23.82 -10.88
N GLU A 132 -2.24 23.28 -12.09
CA GLU A 132 -3.21 23.40 -13.18
C GLU A 132 -4.59 22.82 -12.81
N ALA A 133 -4.64 21.70 -12.12
CA ALA A 133 -5.88 21.11 -11.64
C ALA A 133 -6.59 22.02 -10.62
N VAL A 134 -5.86 22.57 -9.65
CA VAL A 134 -6.38 23.53 -8.65
C VAL A 134 -6.88 24.81 -9.32
N GLU A 135 -6.12 25.39 -10.25
CA GLU A 135 -6.50 26.63 -10.96
C GLU A 135 -7.68 26.42 -11.90
N ARG A 136 -7.84 25.24 -12.50
CA ARG A 136 -9.03 24.88 -13.30
C ARG A 136 -10.28 24.93 -12.44
N ARG A 137 -10.24 24.38 -11.23
CA ARG A 137 -11.34 24.43 -10.27
C ARG A 137 -11.66 25.86 -9.84
N ARG A 138 -10.61 26.64 -9.55
CA ARG A 138 -10.75 28.04 -9.18
C ARG A 138 -11.46 28.87 -10.27
N LYS A 139 -11.16 28.62 -11.54
CA LYS A 139 -11.85 29.25 -12.69
C LYS A 139 -13.33 28.87 -12.76
N GLN A 140 -13.71 27.73 -12.19
CA GLN A 140 -15.12 27.29 -12.07
C GLN A 140 -15.81 27.85 -10.80
N GLY A 141 -15.14 28.71 -10.01
CA GLY A 141 -15.68 29.28 -8.78
C GLY A 141 -15.47 28.41 -7.53
N LEU A 142 -14.71 27.32 -7.63
CA LEU A 142 -14.41 26.39 -6.53
C LEU A 142 -13.01 26.76 -5.94
N ASN A 143 -13.01 27.56 -4.90
CA ASN A 143 -11.77 28.10 -4.29
C ASN A 143 -11.17 27.17 -3.21
N PHE A 144 -11.36 25.86 -3.33
CA PHE A 144 -10.77 24.85 -2.46
C PHE A 144 -10.45 23.58 -3.25
N SER A 145 -9.55 22.78 -2.72
CA SER A 145 -9.26 21.44 -3.28
C SER A 145 -8.91 20.45 -2.18
N VAL A 146 -9.29 19.20 -2.37
CA VAL A 146 -8.86 18.07 -1.56
C VAL A 146 -7.98 17.17 -2.41
N ILE A 147 -6.77 16.90 -1.94
CA ILE A 147 -5.78 16.09 -2.63
C ILE A 147 -5.52 14.82 -1.79
N ALA A 148 -5.83 13.66 -2.33
CA ALA A 148 -5.48 12.38 -1.72
C ALA A 148 -4.05 11.99 -2.12
N VAL A 149 -3.16 11.86 -1.14
CA VAL A 149 -1.73 11.59 -1.38
C VAL A 149 -1.38 10.23 -0.77
N ALA A 150 -1.01 9.25 -1.59
CA ALA A 150 -0.43 8.03 -1.05
C ALA A 150 0.92 8.34 -0.36
N GLU A 151 1.18 7.75 0.80
CA GLU A 151 2.44 7.95 1.56
C GLU A 151 3.71 7.63 0.74
N GLY A 152 3.57 6.83 -0.31
CA GLY A 152 4.63 6.46 -1.24
C GLY A 152 4.69 7.30 -2.52
N ALA A 153 3.80 8.29 -2.71
CA ALA A 153 3.78 9.16 -3.89
C ALA A 153 5.04 10.03 -3.96
N ARG A 154 5.54 10.23 -5.17
CA ARG A 154 6.79 10.98 -5.42
C ARG A 154 6.66 11.83 -6.66
N ASP A 155 7.36 12.94 -6.69
CA ASP A 155 7.56 13.69 -7.92
C ASP A 155 8.49 12.94 -8.91
N GLU A 156 8.63 13.45 -10.11
CA GLU A 156 9.48 12.84 -11.14
C GLU A 156 10.95 12.73 -10.71
N ALA A 157 11.47 13.72 -9.99
CA ALA A 157 12.88 13.75 -9.56
C ALA A 157 13.16 12.70 -8.49
N ASP A 158 12.33 12.64 -7.46
CA ASP A 158 12.41 11.65 -6.38
C ASP A 158 12.16 10.22 -6.90
N SER A 159 11.25 10.08 -7.86
CA SER A 159 10.98 8.79 -8.51
C SER A 159 12.19 8.31 -9.30
N ALA A 160 12.83 9.17 -10.08
CA ALA A 160 14.06 8.87 -10.81
C ALA A 160 15.21 8.52 -9.87
N ALA A 161 15.37 9.25 -8.76
CA ALA A 161 16.38 8.96 -7.73
C ALA A 161 16.18 7.57 -7.11
N MET A 162 14.93 7.22 -6.79
CA MET A 162 14.58 5.89 -6.24
C MET A 162 14.80 4.76 -7.24
N ALA A 163 14.50 4.98 -8.52
CA ALA A 163 14.77 4.02 -9.59
C ALA A 163 16.28 3.79 -9.74
N GLY A 164 17.09 4.86 -9.71
CA GLY A 164 18.55 4.78 -9.70
C GLY A 164 19.09 4.01 -8.50
N ALA A 165 18.59 4.28 -7.31
CA ALA A 165 18.98 3.55 -6.09
C ALA A 165 18.61 2.06 -6.17
N GLN A 166 17.46 1.72 -6.75
CA GLN A 166 17.06 0.33 -6.99
C GLN A 166 17.99 -0.36 -7.99
N ALA A 167 18.31 0.31 -9.10
CA ALA A 167 19.24 -0.23 -10.10
C ALA A 167 20.63 -0.56 -9.51
N LEU A 168 21.12 0.26 -8.57
CA LEU A 168 22.37 -0.02 -7.84
C LEU A 168 22.26 -1.28 -6.97
N VAL A 169 21.11 -1.51 -6.32
CA VAL A 169 20.86 -2.75 -5.54
C VAL A 169 20.87 -3.97 -6.46
N ASP A 170 20.26 -3.86 -7.64
CA ASP A 170 20.14 -4.98 -8.60
C ASP A 170 21.48 -5.28 -9.29
N ALA A 171 22.29 -4.24 -9.57
CA ALA A 171 23.62 -4.38 -10.14
C ALA A 171 24.69 -4.90 -9.16
N SER A 172 24.39 -4.92 -7.85
CA SER A 172 25.33 -5.33 -6.80
C SER A 172 25.65 -6.83 -6.86
N LYS A 173 26.93 -7.18 -7.02
CA LYS A 173 27.39 -8.58 -7.23
C LYS A 173 27.80 -9.28 -5.94
N THR A 174 28.20 -8.55 -4.91
CA THR A 174 28.61 -9.15 -3.61
C THR A 174 27.61 -8.85 -2.51
N PRO A 175 27.54 -9.68 -1.44
CA PRO A 175 26.69 -9.42 -0.28
C PRO A 175 26.93 -8.05 0.35
N GLU A 176 28.20 -7.62 0.45
CA GLU A 176 28.60 -6.35 1.06
C GLU A 176 28.14 -5.16 0.22
N THR A 177 28.38 -5.17 -1.09
CA THR A 177 27.93 -4.11 -1.99
C THR A 177 26.40 -4.03 -2.04
N LYS A 178 25.72 -5.18 -2.01
CA LYS A 178 24.26 -5.24 -1.97
C LYS A 178 23.68 -4.71 -0.66
N ALA A 179 24.33 -5.00 0.47
CA ALA A 179 23.93 -4.46 1.77
C ALA A 179 24.11 -2.94 1.82
N ALA A 180 25.23 -2.41 1.33
CA ALA A 180 25.48 -0.97 1.25
C ALA A 180 24.47 -0.26 0.34
N ALA A 181 24.19 -0.80 -0.86
CA ALA A 181 23.20 -0.24 -1.78
C ALA A 181 21.78 -0.26 -1.19
N LYS A 182 21.39 -1.33 -0.49
CA LYS A 182 20.09 -1.39 0.21
C LYS A 182 20.00 -0.36 1.33
N LYS A 183 21.09 -0.14 2.08
CA LYS A 183 21.13 0.89 3.11
C LYS A 183 20.97 2.27 2.51
N ALA A 184 21.75 2.61 1.47
CA ALA A 184 21.66 3.89 0.78
C ALA A 184 20.24 4.14 0.22
N LYS A 185 19.61 3.12 -0.40
CA LYS A 185 18.22 3.21 -0.84
C LYS A 185 17.26 3.49 0.32
N LYS A 186 17.43 2.82 1.46
CA LYS A 186 16.59 3.03 2.64
C LYS A 186 16.78 4.43 3.23
N ASP A 187 18.03 4.94 3.25
CA ASP A 187 18.32 6.29 3.73
C ASP A 187 17.70 7.36 2.81
N LEU A 188 17.73 7.14 1.48
CA LEU A 188 17.03 7.97 0.51
C LEU A 188 15.51 7.92 0.70
N GLU A 189 14.93 6.74 0.87
CA GLU A 189 13.50 6.56 1.17
C GLU A 189 13.09 7.29 2.49
N HIS A 190 13.98 7.31 3.47
CA HIS A 190 13.77 8.02 4.72
C HIS A 190 13.79 9.54 4.56
N SER A 191 14.64 10.09 3.70
CA SER A 191 14.70 11.54 3.43
C SER A 191 13.47 12.10 2.72
N MET A 192 12.65 11.22 2.12
CA MET A 192 11.40 11.56 1.41
C MET A 192 10.14 11.48 2.29
N ARG A 193 10.27 11.20 3.59
CA ARG A 193 9.10 11.03 4.48
C ARG A 193 8.21 12.27 4.61
N ASP A 194 8.79 13.45 4.44
CA ASP A 194 8.08 14.71 4.56
C ASP A 194 7.63 15.27 3.22
N ASN A 195 7.57 14.44 2.17
CA ASN A 195 7.24 14.89 0.81
C ASN A 195 5.85 15.51 0.72
N THR A 196 4.86 15.01 1.46
CA THR A 196 3.52 15.61 1.50
C THR A 196 3.54 17.02 2.10
N LEU A 197 4.35 17.25 3.13
CA LEU A 197 4.53 18.59 3.72
C LEU A 197 5.25 19.54 2.77
N LYS A 198 6.29 19.06 2.07
CA LYS A 198 6.98 19.83 1.04
C LYS A 198 6.05 20.22 -0.10
N LEU A 199 5.26 19.27 -0.58
CA LEU A 199 4.25 19.50 -1.62
C LEU A 199 3.22 20.55 -1.19
N ALA A 200 2.74 20.50 0.05
CA ALA A 200 1.81 21.52 0.56
C ALA A 200 2.41 22.93 0.51
N THR A 201 3.68 23.08 0.91
CA THR A 201 4.39 24.36 0.81
C THR A 201 4.52 24.84 -0.64
N GLN A 202 4.91 23.96 -1.56
CA GLN A 202 5.02 24.27 -2.98
C GLN A 202 3.68 24.71 -3.60
N LEU A 203 2.60 24.04 -3.22
CA LEU A 203 1.25 24.39 -3.71
C LEU A 203 0.79 25.75 -3.14
N GLU A 204 1.07 26.03 -1.87
CA GLU A 204 0.76 27.33 -1.24
C GLU A 204 1.52 28.47 -1.95
N GLU A 205 2.81 28.29 -2.21
CA GLU A 205 3.65 29.27 -2.94
C GLU A 205 3.17 29.50 -4.37
N ALA A 206 2.80 28.41 -5.09
CA ALA A 206 2.41 28.51 -6.49
C ALA A 206 0.99 29.04 -6.71
N THR A 207 0.05 28.73 -5.82
CA THR A 207 -1.38 29.09 -6.00
C THR A 207 -1.83 30.27 -5.16
N GLY A 208 -1.10 30.62 -4.12
CA GLY A 208 -1.49 31.60 -3.11
C GLY A 208 -2.65 31.13 -2.21
N LEU A 209 -3.08 29.88 -2.31
CA LEU A 209 -4.08 29.28 -1.43
C LEU A 209 -3.40 28.61 -0.24
N GLU A 210 -3.90 28.88 0.96
CA GLU A 210 -3.41 28.24 2.17
C GLU A 210 -3.52 26.71 2.04
N SER A 211 -2.42 26.00 2.24
CA SER A 211 -2.33 24.55 2.12
C SER A 211 -2.12 23.88 3.48
N ARG A 212 -2.85 22.82 3.77
CA ARG A 212 -2.76 22.08 5.03
C ARG A 212 -2.67 20.59 4.77
N VAL A 213 -1.93 19.88 5.62
CA VAL A 213 -1.77 18.44 5.54
C VAL A 213 -2.49 17.76 6.70
N SER A 214 -3.22 16.70 6.37
CA SER A 214 -3.81 15.76 7.32
C SER A 214 -3.20 14.38 7.08
N ILE A 215 -2.27 13.97 7.94
CA ILE A 215 -1.66 12.64 7.87
C ILE A 215 -2.59 11.68 8.63
N LEU A 216 -3.29 10.80 7.91
CA LEU A 216 -4.23 9.87 8.52
C LEU A 216 -3.51 8.81 9.37
N GLY A 217 -2.37 8.31 8.91
CA GLY A 217 -1.51 7.40 9.68
C GLY A 217 -2.26 6.18 10.22
N TYR A 218 -1.97 5.81 11.45
CA TYR A 218 -2.44 4.54 12.06
C TYR A 218 -3.94 4.48 12.36
N VAL A 219 -4.72 5.56 12.28
CA VAL A 219 -6.18 5.48 12.43
C VAL A 219 -6.81 4.61 11.35
N GLN A 220 -6.17 4.52 10.18
CA GLN A 220 -6.57 3.65 9.07
C GLN A 220 -6.43 2.15 9.39
N ARG A 221 -5.66 1.79 10.41
CA ARG A 221 -5.45 0.39 10.86
C ARG A 221 -6.40 -0.03 11.96
N GLY A 222 -7.23 0.88 12.44
CA GLY A 222 -8.15 0.67 13.57
C GLY A 222 -9.58 0.42 13.13
N GLY A 223 -10.49 0.56 14.09
CA GLY A 223 -11.93 0.45 13.86
C GLY A 223 -12.46 -0.98 13.83
N ILE A 224 -13.75 -1.06 13.56
CA ILE A 224 -14.49 -2.34 13.46
C ILE A 224 -14.46 -2.80 12.03
N PRO A 225 -14.08 -4.06 11.71
CA PRO A 225 -14.06 -4.54 10.33
C PRO A 225 -15.43 -4.42 9.67
N CYS A 226 -15.45 -3.90 8.44
CA CYS A 226 -16.65 -3.80 7.63
C CYS A 226 -17.18 -5.19 7.22
N ALA A 227 -18.43 -5.24 6.75
CA ALA A 227 -19.06 -6.50 6.35
C ALA A 227 -18.28 -7.23 5.25
N HIS A 228 -17.74 -6.49 4.28
CA HIS A 228 -16.94 -7.07 3.18
C HIS A 228 -15.73 -7.84 3.71
N ASP A 229 -14.92 -7.23 4.56
CA ASP A 229 -13.71 -7.86 5.12
C ASP A 229 -14.05 -9.08 6.00
N ARG A 230 -15.15 -9.04 6.76
CA ARG A 230 -15.60 -10.18 7.56
C ARG A 230 -16.01 -11.36 6.69
N LEU A 231 -16.78 -11.12 5.63
CA LEU A 231 -17.20 -12.16 4.68
C LEU A 231 -15.99 -12.73 3.92
N LEU A 232 -15.08 -11.87 3.47
CA LEU A 232 -13.86 -12.28 2.80
C LEU A 232 -12.98 -13.14 3.72
N ALA A 233 -12.74 -12.68 4.96
CA ALA A 233 -11.94 -13.44 5.93
C ALA A 233 -12.57 -14.81 6.26
N THR A 234 -13.92 -14.88 6.37
CA THR A 234 -14.64 -16.15 6.59
C THR A 234 -14.44 -17.09 5.41
N ARG A 235 -14.59 -16.61 4.16
CA ARG A 235 -14.42 -17.42 2.96
C ARG A 235 -12.99 -17.94 2.80
N LEU A 236 -12.00 -17.06 2.97
CA LEU A 236 -10.59 -17.46 2.86
C LEU A 236 -10.19 -18.40 4.02
N GLY A 237 -10.69 -18.17 5.22
CA GLY A 237 -10.44 -19.02 6.39
C GLY A 237 -11.03 -20.42 6.26
N THR A 238 -12.29 -20.54 5.79
CA THR A 238 -12.93 -21.84 5.57
C THR A 238 -12.28 -22.63 4.44
N MET A 239 -11.86 -21.96 3.36
CA MET A 239 -11.08 -22.62 2.31
C MET A 239 -9.71 -23.05 2.85
N GLY A 240 -9.05 -22.21 3.66
CA GLY A 240 -7.79 -22.56 4.30
C GLY A 240 -7.90 -23.78 5.20
N ALA A 241 -8.99 -23.92 5.98
CA ALA A 241 -9.22 -25.11 6.80
C ALA A 241 -9.35 -26.38 5.96
N LYS A 242 -10.09 -26.33 4.86
CA LYS A 242 -10.21 -27.49 3.93
C LYS A 242 -8.85 -27.89 3.35
N LEU A 243 -8.02 -26.92 2.93
CA LEU A 243 -6.68 -27.23 2.40
C LEU A 243 -5.78 -27.89 3.46
N VAL A 244 -5.90 -27.49 4.72
CA VAL A 244 -5.18 -28.14 5.83
C VAL A 244 -5.66 -29.58 6.00
N ASP A 245 -6.97 -29.86 5.97
CA ASP A 245 -7.53 -31.20 6.05
C ASP A 245 -7.13 -32.07 4.86
N ASP A 246 -7.05 -31.49 3.67
CA ASP A 246 -6.63 -32.17 2.43
C ASP A 246 -5.10 -32.34 2.33
N GLY A 247 -4.32 -31.75 3.25
CA GLY A 247 -2.87 -31.81 3.25
C GLY A 247 -2.20 -30.94 2.17
N GLU A 248 -2.90 -29.92 1.67
CA GLU A 248 -2.39 -29.01 0.64
C GLU A 248 -1.70 -27.78 1.28
N PHE A 249 -0.37 -27.71 1.10
CA PHE A 249 0.47 -26.68 1.71
C PHE A 249 1.35 -25.97 0.67
N GLY A 250 2.08 -24.93 1.13
CA GLY A 250 2.95 -24.13 0.27
C GLY A 250 2.20 -23.14 -0.60
N VAL A 251 0.94 -22.84 -0.26
CA VAL A 251 0.03 -21.99 -1.03
C VAL A 251 -0.53 -20.84 -0.19
N MET A 252 -1.01 -19.81 -0.89
CA MET A 252 -1.86 -18.75 -0.36
C MET A 252 -3.28 -18.99 -0.85
N VAL A 253 -4.27 -18.86 0.04
CA VAL A 253 -5.68 -18.76 -0.37
C VAL A 253 -5.94 -17.36 -0.87
N ALA A 254 -6.45 -17.23 -2.08
CA ALA A 254 -6.67 -15.95 -2.75
C ALA A 254 -8.15 -15.76 -3.10
N ALA A 255 -8.59 -14.50 -3.12
CA ALA A 255 -9.87 -14.09 -3.69
C ALA A 255 -9.69 -13.81 -5.19
N LYS A 256 -10.58 -14.32 -6.02
CA LYS A 256 -10.56 -14.10 -7.47
C LYS A 256 -11.97 -14.08 -8.06
N GLY A 257 -12.38 -12.91 -8.60
CA GLY A 257 -13.68 -12.77 -9.28
C GLY A 257 -14.88 -13.21 -8.45
N GLY A 258 -14.85 -13.02 -7.13
CA GLY A 258 -15.93 -13.47 -6.23
C GLY A 258 -15.79 -14.91 -5.73
N ASP A 259 -14.79 -15.66 -6.18
CA ASP A 259 -14.50 -17.03 -5.73
C ASP A 259 -13.17 -17.10 -4.95
N THR A 260 -12.78 -18.29 -4.49
CA THR A 260 -11.50 -18.56 -3.85
C THR A 260 -10.65 -19.51 -4.69
N MET A 261 -9.35 -19.26 -4.71
CA MET A 261 -8.39 -20.13 -5.39
C MET A 261 -7.10 -20.25 -4.59
N THR A 262 -6.23 -21.19 -4.96
CA THR A 262 -4.89 -21.30 -4.39
C THR A 262 -3.85 -20.67 -5.32
N VAL A 263 -2.87 -20.02 -4.74
CA VAL A 263 -1.71 -19.46 -5.45
C VAL A 263 -0.44 -19.97 -4.77
N PRO A 264 0.50 -20.59 -5.48
CA PRO A 264 1.75 -21.02 -4.88
C PRO A 264 2.51 -19.90 -4.20
N LEU A 265 3.00 -20.11 -2.98
CA LEU A 265 3.73 -19.06 -2.22
C LEU A 265 4.96 -18.53 -2.96
N LYS A 266 5.61 -19.34 -3.81
CA LYS A 266 6.73 -18.91 -4.68
C LYS A 266 6.34 -17.80 -5.67
N GLU A 267 5.07 -17.73 -6.04
CA GLU A 267 4.55 -16.74 -6.99
C GLU A 267 4.16 -15.43 -6.30
N VAL A 268 3.96 -15.46 -4.99
CA VAL A 268 3.58 -14.32 -4.15
C VAL A 268 4.77 -13.68 -3.47
N ALA A 269 5.67 -14.50 -2.94
CA ALA A 269 6.74 -14.07 -2.04
C ALA A 269 7.67 -13.01 -2.67
N GLY A 270 7.72 -11.83 -2.05
CA GLY A 270 8.61 -10.75 -2.44
C GLY A 270 8.16 -9.93 -3.65
N LYS A 271 6.96 -10.17 -4.16
CA LYS A 271 6.32 -9.37 -5.22
C LYS A 271 5.32 -8.39 -4.63
N VAL A 272 5.01 -7.34 -5.37
CA VAL A 272 4.03 -6.30 -5.02
C VAL A 272 3.02 -6.15 -6.14
N LYS A 273 1.73 -6.06 -5.80
CA LYS A 273 0.64 -5.76 -6.70
C LYS A 273 0.47 -4.25 -6.76
N TYR A 274 1.04 -3.63 -7.79
CA TYR A 274 0.88 -2.22 -8.07
C TYR A 274 -0.47 -1.93 -8.76
N VAL A 275 -0.90 -0.66 -8.70
CA VAL A 275 -2.05 -0.18 -9.47
C VAL A 275 -1.64 -0.09 -10.94
N PRO A 276 -2.27 -0.85 -11.85
CA PRO A 276 -1.97 -0.73 -13.28
C PRO A 276 -2.46 0.63 -13.83
N SER A 277 -1.70 1.24 -14.73
CA SER A 277 -2.08 2.52 -15.35
C SER A 277 -3.40 2.48 -16.13
N ASN A 278 -3.80 1.29 -16.59
CA ASN A 278 -5.08 1.01 -17.27
C ASN A 278 -6.11 0.35 -16.35
N HIS A 279 -5.97 0.49 -15.02
CA HIS A 279 -6.97 -0.05 -14.10
C HIS A 279 -8.28 0.74 -14.23
N PRO A 280 -9.47 0.09 -14.20
CA PRO A 280 -10.76 0.77 -14.34
C PRO A 280 -10.99 1.94 -13.37
N TRP A 281 -10.43 1.87 -12.16
CA TRP A 281 -10.49 2.97 -11.21
C TRP A 281 -9.65 4.18 -11.65
N VAL A 282 -8.49 3.94 -12.29
CA VAL A 282 -7.66 5.02 -12.85
C VAL A 282 -8.38 5.70 -14.01
N GLU A 283 -8.97 4.91 -14.89
CA GLU A 283 -9.76 5.42 -16.03
C GLU A 283 -10.98 6.22 -15.54
N ALA A 284 -11.74 5.66 -14.60
CA ALA A 284 -12.90 6.35 -14.02
C ALA A 284 -12.53 7.67 -13.33
N ALA A 285 -11.40 7.70 -12.57
CA ALA A 285 -10.92 8.94 -11.96
C ALA A 285 -10.65 10.03 -13.01
N ARG A 286 -9.99 9.66 -14.13
CA ARG A 286 -9.71 10.59 -15.23
C ARG A 286 -10.99 11.07 -15.92
N GLU A 287 -11.94 10.18 -16.17
CA GLU A 287 -13.20 10.50 -16.84
C GLU A 287 -14.05 11.49 -16.03
N VAL A 288 -14.03 11.42 -14.70
CA VAL A 288 -14.72 12.41 -13.84
C VAL A 288 -13.91 13.69 -13.61
N GLY A 289 -12.72 13.81 -14.21
CA GLY A 289 -11.88 15.00 -14.16
C GLY A 289 -10.94 15.07 -12.97
N THR A 290 -10.78 13.99 -12.19
CA THR A 290 -9.80 13.91 -11.10
C THR A 290 -8.39 13.90 -11.68
N GLY A 291 -7.52 14.81 -11.22
CA GLY A 291 -6.10 14.83 -11.59
C GLY A 291 -5.31 13.69 -10.96
N LEU A 292 -4.33 13.15 -11.69
CA LEU A 292 -3.40 12.17 -11.14
C LEU A 292 -1.97 12.71 -11.00
N GLY A 293 -1.77 14.01 -11.26
CA GLY A 293 -0.49 14.69 -11.13
C GLY A 293 0.44 14.53 -12.33
N ASP A 294 0.01 13.85 -13.39
CA ASP A 294 0.78 13.58 -14.62
C ASP A 294 0.46 14.53 -15.77
#